data_1d98916eef752e616ee39450d3310d18
#
_entry.id   1d98916eef752e616ee39450d3310d18
#
_cell.length_a   1.000
_cell.length_b   1.000
_cell.length_c   1.000
_cell.angle_alpha   90.00
_cell.angle_beta   90.00
_cell.angle_gamma   90.00
#
_symmetry.space_group_name_H-M   'P 1'
#
loop_
_entity.id
_entity.type
_entity.pdbx_description
1 polymer ?
#
loop_
_entity_poly.entity_id
_entity_poly.type
_entity_poly.pdbx_seq_one_letter_code
_entity_poly.pdbx_strand_id
1 'polypeptide(L)'
;MSTQRQILLCRHAHADPGTDDRARALSSIGQAQARRAGDWLSQHLNTPIKLLCSPSIRTQQSADLLAEKLTITERISVDSFYEGSVATLLEVLETHGGDVMLVGHNPGFEALLAFLCTGQSGSFRGMSPGSIAWVSVQIGDLSPGSARLQHFHSA
;
A
#
# COMPACT_ATOMS: atom_id res chain seq x y z
N MET A 1 -3.02 25.05 5.42
CA MET A 1 -2.32 23.77 5.70
C MET A 1 -3.35 22.65 5.85
N SER A 2 -3.07 21.50 5.27
CA SER A 2 -3.95 20.36 5.44
C SER A 2 -3.79 19.78 6.85
N THR A 3 -4.94 19.43 7.49
CA THR A 3 -4.97 18.67 8.75
C THR A 3 -5.10 17.17 8.49
N GLN A 4 -5.20 16.78 7.22
CA GLN A 4 -5.38 15.40 6.79
C GLN A 4 -4.06 14.79 6.32
N ARG A 5 -3.90 13.51 6.60
CA ARG A 5 -2.79 12.69 6.13
C ARG A 5 -3.31 11.67 5.15
N GLN A 6 -2.64 11.51 4.02
CA GLN A 6 -2.99 10.53 3.00
C GLN A 6 -2.18 9.25 3.19
N ILE A 7 -2.85 8.11 3.21
CA ILE A 7 -2.22 6.79 3.32
C ILE A 7 -2.74 5.94 2.18
N LEU A 8 -1.83 5.51 1.30
CA LEU A 8 -2.15 4.65 0.18
C LEU A 8 -1.65 3.24 0.49
N LEU A 9 -2.55 2.27 0.51
CA LEU A 9 -2.23 0.86 0.71
C LEU A 9 -2.29 0.16 -0.63
N CYS A 10 -1.14 -0.30 -1.13
CA CYS A 10 -1.03 -0.94 -2.44
C CYS A 10 -0.64 -2.40 -2.24
N ARG A 11 -1.55 -3.33 -2.55
CA ARG A 11 -1.19 -4.73 -2.60
C ARG A 11 -0.34 -4.98 -3.83
N HIS A 12 0.77 -5.75 -3.69
CA HIS A 12 1.58 -6.14 -4.84
C HIS A 12 0.71 -6.79 -5.91
N ALA A 13 1.13 -6.69 -7.18
CA ALA A 13 0.44 -7.28 -8.30
C ALA A 13 0.67 -8.80 -8.37
N HIS A 14 -0.03 -9.47 -9.29
CA HIS A 14 0.04 -10.92 -9.44
C HIS A 14 1.49 -11.39 -9.69
N ALA A 15 1.90 -12.42 -8.95
CA ALA A 15 3.24 -12.99 -9.02
C ALA A 15 3.21 -14.43 -9.53
N ASP A 16 4.26 -14.83 -10.23
CA ASP A 16 4.45 -16.21 -10.65
C ASP A 16 4.69 -17.11 -9.43
N PRO A 17 4.28 -18.40 -9.50
CA PRO A 17 4.61 -19.34 -8.44
C PRO A 17 6.11 -19.59 -8.36
N GLY A 18 6.58 -20.03 -7.20
CA GLY A 18 7.99 -20.37 -6.99
C GLY A 18 8.18 -21.03 -5.64
N THR A 19 9.33 -21.71 -5.48
CA THR A 19 9.67 -22.41 -4.24
C THR A 19 10.22 -21.51 -3.16
N ASP A 20 10.90 -20.42 -3.57
CA ASP A 20 11.36 -19.35 -2.67
C ASP A 20 10.35 -18.19 -2.75
N ASP A 21 9.51 -18.05 -1.74
CA ASP A 21 8.44 -17.07 -1.75
C ASP A 21 8.95 -15.64 -1.95
N ARG A 22 10.04 -15.26 -1.30
CA ARG A 22 10.59 -13.90 -1.40
C ARG A 22 11.13 -13.57 -2.80
N ALA A 23 11.56 -14.60 -3.54
CA ALA A 23 12.13 -14.45 -4.87
C ALA A 23 11.08 -14.52 -6.00
N ARG A 24 9.82 -14.78 -5.67
CA ARG A 24 8.75 -14.81 -6.68
C ARG A 24 8.62 -13.45 -7.34
N ALA A 25 8.74 -13.43 -8.67
CA ALA A 25 8.62 -12.21 -9.48
C ALA A 25 7.19 -11.99 -9.97
N LEU A 26 6.90 -10.77 -10.39
CA LEU A 26 5.62 -10.49 -11.05
C LEU A 26 5.48 -11.33 -12.31
N SER A 27 4.28 -11.85 -12.52
CA SER A 27 3.89 -12.44 -13.81
C SER A 27 3.71 -11.32 -14.85
N SER A 28 3.54 -11.71 -16.12
CA SER A 28 3.19 -10.74 -17.16
C SER A 28 1.85 -10.04 -16.87
N ILE A 29 0.90 -10.79 -16.31
CA ILE A 29 -0.39 -10.23 -15.84
C ILE A 29 -0.14 -9.20 -14.74
N GLY A 30 0.70 -9.53 -13.76
CA GLY A 30 1.04 -8.63 -12.66
C GLY A 30 1.74 -7.35 -13.12
N GLN A 31 2.63 -7.45 -14.09
CA GLN A 31 3.27 -6.27 -14.67
C GLN A 31 2.23 -5.32 -15.30
N ALA A 32 1.28 -5.87 -16.04
CA ALA A 32 0.20 -5.07 -16.62
C ALA A 32 -0.70 -4.45 -15.54
N GLN A 33 -1.02 -5.21 -14.49
CA GLN A 33 -1.78 -4.70 -13.34
C GLN A 33 -1.07 -3.51 -12.67
N ALA A 34 0.22 -3.64 -12.40
CA ALA A 34 0.99 -2.59 -11.74
C ALA A 34 1.13 -1.34 -12.62
N ARG A 35 1.26 -1.51 -13.93
CA ARG A 35 1.29 -0.37 -14.87
C ARG A 35 -0.04 0.38 -14.88
N ARG A 36 -1.17 -0.34 -14.94
CA ARG A 36 -2.50 0.29 -14.87
C ARG A 36 -2.69 1.04 -13.55
N ALA A 37 -2.28 0.44 -12.45
CA ALA A 37 -2.36 1.09 -11.13
C ALA A 37 -1.49 2.35 -11.09
N GLY A 38 -0.29 2.29 -11.65
CA GLY A 38 0.61 3.45 -11.75
C GLY A 38 0.02 4.57 -12.60
N ASP A 39 -0.62 4.24 -13.71
CA ASP A 39 -1.31 5.21 -14.57
C ASP A 39 -2.47 5.86 -13.81
N TRP A 40 -3.25 5.07 -13.09
CA TRP A 40 -4.34 5.59 -12.26
C TRP A 40 -3.81 6.53 -11.18
N LEU A 41 -2.74 6.14 -10.48
CA LEU A 41 -2.10 7.00 -9.48
C LEU A 41 -1.64 8.33 -10.07
N SER A 42 -1.01 8.30 -11.23
CA SER A 42 -0.49 9.53 -11.87
C SER A 42 -1.59 10.52 -12.21
N GLN A 43 -2.83 10.05 -12.38
CA GLN A 43 -4.00 10.89 -12.65
C GLN A 43 -4.64 11.46 -11.37
N HIS A 44 -4.40 10.85 -10.21
CA HIS A 44 -5.06 11.20 -8.96
C HIS A 44 -4.12 11.77 -7.91
N LEU A 45 -2.85 11.39 -7.92
CA LEU A 45 -1.86 11.84 -6.95
C LEU A 45 -0.97 12.90 -7.58
N ASN A 46 -1.11 14.14 -7.12
CA ASN A 46 -0.42 15.30 -7.69
C ASN A 46 0.70 15.83 -6.81
N THR A 47 0.93 15.22 -5.66
CA THR A 47 1.92 15.67 -4.68
C THR A 47 3.03 14.64 -4.53
N PRO A 48 4.25 15.06 -4.16
CA PRO A 48 5.30 14.12 -3.82
C PRO A 48 4.89 13.24 -2.63
N ILE A 49 5.34 11.99 -2.63
CA ILE A 49 4.97 11.02 -1.58
C ILE A 49 6.17 10.14 -1.23
N LYS A 50 6.22 9.72 0.04
CA LYS A 50 7.17 8.73 0.53
C LYS A 50 6.66 7.34 0.20
N LEU A 51 7.54 6.44 -0.26
CA LEU A 51 7.19 5.06 -0.59
C LEU A 51 7.86 4.10 0.39
N LEU A 52 7.06 3.27 1.05
CA LEU A 52 7.49 2.21 1.95
C LEU A 52 7.14 0.87 1.32
N CYS A 53 8.10 -0.04 1.19
CA CYS A 53 7.94 -1.24 0.39
C CYS A 53 8.48 -2.47 1.12
N SER A 54 7.77 -3.59 1.04
CA SER A 54 8.24 -4.88 1.50
C SER A 54 9.46 -5.34 0.68
N PRO A 55 10.38 -6.11 1.28
CA PRO A 55 11.62 -6.52 0.60
C PRO A 55 11.44 -7.62 -0.45
N SER A 56 10.28 -8.27 -0.55
CA SER A 56 10.10 -9.33 -1.56
C SER A 56 10.21 -8.78 -2.99
N ILE A 57 10.63 -9.63 -3.92
CA ILE A 57 10.82 -9.23 -5.33
C ILE A 57 9.51 -8.71 -5.94
N ARG A 58 8.39 -9.40 -5.71
CA ARG A 58 7.09 -8.98 -6.26
C ARG A 58 6.64 -7.61 -5.78
N THR A 59 6.92 -7.25 -4.54
CA THR A 59 6.60 -5.92 -4.02
C THR A 59 7.54 -4.86 -4.55
N GLN A 60 8.82 -5.15 -4.65
CA GLN A 60 9.80 -4.23 -5.22
C GLN A 60 9.49 -3.93 -6.70
N GLN A 61 9.16 -4.95 -7.47
CA GLN A 61 8.78 -4.77 -8.88
C GLN A 61 7.45 -4.01 -9.02
N SER A 62 6.47 -4.30 -8.16
CA SER A 62 5.21 -3.52 -8.13
C SER A 62 5.49 -2.06 -7.84
N ALA A 63 6.32 -1.79 -6.84
CA ALA A 63 6.69 -0.42 -6.46
C ALA A 63 7.40 0.32 -7.62
N ASP A 64 8.29 -0.36 -8.33
CA ASP A 64 8.98 0.23 -9.49
C ASP A 64 7.97 0.72 -10.53
N LEU A 65 6.99 -0.10 -10.86
CA LEU A 65 5.98 0.21 -11.88
C LEU A 65 4.97 1.27 -11.38
N LEU A 66 4.56 1.19 -10.13
CA LEU A 66 3.67 2.18 -9.52
C LEU A 66 4.30 3.57 -9.49
N ALA A 67 5.60 3.65 -9.24
CA ALA A 67 6.31 4.90 -9.01
C ALA A 67 6.81 5.59 -10.28
N GLU A 68 6.76 4.93 -11.44
CA GLU A 68 7.36 5.46 -12.68
C GLU A 68 6.95 6.89 -13.02
N LYS A 69 5.69 7.24 -12.77
CA LYS A 69 5.12 8.56 -13.11
C LYS A 69 4.87 9.44 -11.89
N LEU A 70 5.38 9.04 -10.72
CA LEU A 70 5.19 9.77 -9.47
C LEU A 70 6.48 10.44 -9.04
N THR A 71 6.35 11.47 -8.19
CA THR A 71 7.49 12.05 -7.50
C THR A 71 7.62 11.40 -6.14
N ILE A 72 8.63 10.55 -5.97
CA ILE A 72 8.90 9.85 -4.72
C ILE A 72 9.98 10.63 -3.95
N THR A 73 9.64 11.10 -2.76
CA THR A 73 10.58 11.87 -1.92
C THR A 73 11.64 10.98 -1.29
N GLU A 74 11.24 9.76 -0.92
CA GLU A 74 12.13 8.78 -0.29
C GLU A 74 11.53 7.40 -0.48
N ARG A 75 12.35 6.40 -0.77
CA ARG A 75 11.91 5.00 -0.88
C ARG A 75 12.64 4.17 0.16
N ILE A 76 11.88 3.49 1.00
CA ILE A 76 12.40 2.73 2.13
C ILE A 76 11.89 1.30 2.04
N SER A 77 12.82 0.33 2.15
CA SER A 77 12.47 -1.08 2.31
C SER A 77 12.17 -1.36 3.79
N VAL A 78 11.01 -1.95 4.07
CA VAL A 78 10.55 -2.23 5.43
C VAL A 78 10.36 -3.72 5.60
N ASP A 79 11.30 -4.38 6.29
CA ASP A 79 11.31 -5.83 6.47
C ASP A 79 10.05 -6.34 7.16
N SER A 80 9.53 -5.59 8.11
CA SER A 80 8.34 -5.98 8.88
C SER A 80 7.06 -6.05 8.04
N PHE A 81 7.05 -5.51 6.81
CA PHE A 81 5.89 -5.65 5.92
C PHE A 81 5.70 -7.07 5.42
N TYR A 82 6.74 -7.89 5.41
CA TYR A 82 6.66 -9.21 4.79
C TYR A 82 5.61 -10.11 5.47
N GLU A 83 5.46 -10.08 6.74
CA GLU A 83 4.41 -10.82 7.48
C GLU A 83 3.82 -9.92 8.58
N GLY A 84 3.62 -8.66 8.25
CA GLY A 84 3.23 -7.66 9.22
C GLY A 84 1.80 -7.82 9.71
N SER A 85 1.65 -7.79 11.04
CA SER A 85 0.35 -7.65 11.70
C SER A 85 -0.15 -6.21 11.60
N VAL A 86 -1.42 -5.97 11.92
CA VAL A 86 -1.96 -4.62 12.02
C VAL A 86 -1.15 -3.76 12.98
N ALA A 87 -0.79 -4.30 14.16
CA ALA A 87 0.01 -3.56 15.14
C ALA A 87 1.36 -3.14 14.56
N THR A 88 2.05 -4.04 13.86
CA THR A 88 3.33 -3.73 13.20
C THR A 88 3.17 -2.66 12.13
N LEU A 89 2.14 -2.75 11.31
CA LEU A 89 1.87 -1.77 10.26
C LEU A 89 1.53 -0.40 10.84
N LEU A 90 0.78 -0.35 11.94
CA LEU A 90 0.49 0.90 12.64
C LEU A 90 1.77 1.55 13.20
N GLU A 91 2.69 0.76 13.76
CA GLU A 91 3.98 1.28 14.23
C GLU A 91 4.78 1.92 13.09
N VAL A 92 4.77 1.30 11.91
CA VAL A 92 5.45 1.86 10.74
C VAL A 92 4.81 3.19 10.34
N LEU A 93 3.49 3.28 10.33
CA LEU A 93 2.78 4.53 10.04
C LEU A 93 3.08 5.62 11.07
N GLU A 94 3.25 5.28 12.33
CA GLU A 94 3.63 6.22 13.37
C GLU A 94 5.07 6.70 13.20
N THR A 95 5.97 5.80 12.83
CA THR A 95 7.40 6.10 12.62
C THR A 95 7.62 7.00 11.41
N HIS A 96 6.89 6.75 10.33
CA HIS A 96 7.01 7.48 9.06
C HIS A 96 5.80 8.39 8.85
N GLY A 97 5.89 9.60 9.40
CA GLY A 97 4.80 10.58 9.29
C GLY A 97 4.64 11.16 7.89
N GLY A 98 3.59 11.96 7.72
CA GLY A 98 3.24 12.58 6.44
C GLY A 98 2.52 11.64 5.50
N ASP A 99 2.33 12.06 4.26
CA ASP A 99 1.68 11.24 3.23
C ASP A 99 2.61 10.10 2.83
N VAL A 100 2.06 8.88 2.81
CA VAL A 100 2.83 7.68 2.54
C VAL A 100 2.08 6.74 1.59
N MET A 101 2.85 6.05 0.77
CA MET A 101 2.37 4.94 -0.05
C MET A 101 3.08 3.67 0.42
N LEU A 102 2.30 2.67 0.83
CA LEU A 102 2.79 1.39 1.28
C LEU A 102 2.54 0.36 0.18
N VAL A 103 3.56 -0.42 -0.15
CA VAL A 103 3.44 -1.56 -1.08
C VAL A 103 3.77 -2.83 -0.33
N GLY A 104 2.81 -3.73 -0.23
CA GLY A 104 2.95 -4.92 0.59
C GLY A 104 1.95 -6.01 0.28
N HIS A 105 1.52 -6.69 1.32
CA HIS A 105 0.87 -8.00 1.23
C HIS A 105 -0.46 -8.09 1.96
N ASN A 106 -1.34 -8.95 1.45
CA ASN A 106 -2.44 -9.49 2.23
C ASN A 106 -1.96 -10.70 3.04
N PRO A 107 -2.62 -11.04 4.15
CA PRO A 107 -3.85 -10.41 4.67
C PRO A 107 -3.63 -9.11 5.47
N GLY A 108 -2.37 -8.72 5.70
CA GLY A 108 -2.05 -7.57 6.55
C GLY A 108 -2.70 -6.27 6.09
N PHE A 109 -2.66 -5.98 4.80
CA PHE A 109 -3.20 -4.73 4.25
C PHE A 109 -4.73 -4.69 4.30
N GLU A 110 -5.40 -5.80 4.01
CA GLU A 110 -6.86 -5.87 4.18
C GLU A 110 -7.26 -5.66 5.63
N ALA A 111 -6.54 -6.28 6.56
CA ALA A 111 -6.79 -6.15 7.99
C ALA A 111 -6.55 -4.71 8.47
N LEU A 112 -5.48 -4.07 8.00
CA LEU A 112 -5.20 -2.68 8.33
C LEU A 112 -6.28 -1.74 7.80
N LEU A 113 -6.71 -1.95 6.57
CA LEU A 113 -7.78 -1.17 5.96
C LEU A 113 -9.08 -1.29 6.77
N ALA A 114 -9.46 -2.50 7.15
CA ALA A 114 -10.64 -2.74 7.98
C ALA A 114 -10.52 -2.05 9.34
N PHE A 115 -9.39 -2.16 10.01
CA PHE A 115 -9.14 -1.51 11.28
C PHE A 115 -9.26 0.01 11.18
N LEU A 116 -8.61 0.61 10.20
CA LEU A 116 -8.60 2.07 10.03
C LEU A 116 -9.98 2.63 9.67
N CYS A 117 -10.73 1.92 8.83
CA CYS A 117 -12.02 2.42 8.33
C CYS A 117 -13.21 2.02 9.20
N THR A 118 -13.19 0.85 9.85
CA THR A 118 -14.33 0.35 10.62
C THR A 118 -14.06 0.15 12.11
N GLY A 119 -12.79 0.11 12.49
CA GLY A 119 -12.39 -0.18 13.87
C GLY A 119 -12.45 -1.65 14.25
N GLN A 120 -12.76 -2.53 13.32
CA GLN A 120 -12.90 -3.96 13.58
C GLN A 120 -11.89 -4.76 12.75
N SER A 121 -11.46 -5.88 13.28
CA SER A 121 -10.74 -6.87 12.49
C SER A 121 -11.75 -7.67 11.67
N GLY A 122 -11.35 -8.11 10.49
CA GLY A 122 -12.20 -8.85 9.58
C GLY A 122 -12.32 -8.18 8.24
N SER A 123 -13.36 -8.48 7.48
CA SER A 123 -13.49 -7.97 6.13
C SER A 123 -14.27 -6.67 6.09
N PHE A 124 -13.64 -5.62 5.64
CA PHE A 124 -14.28 -4.39 5.21
C PHE A 124 -14.39 -4.39 3.70
N ARG A 125 -13.25 -4.61 3.04
CA ARG A 125 -13.16 -4.63 1.59
C ARG A 125 -11.98 -5.49 1.17
N GLY A 126 -12.19 -6.39 0.21
CA GLY A 126 -11.14 -7.20 -0.35
C GLY A 126 -10.20 -6.38 -1.23
N MET A 127 -8.94 -6.77 -1.25
CA MET A 127 -7.91 -6.19 -2.10
C MET A 127 -7.32 -7.28 -2.98
N SER A 128 -7.72 -7.32 -4.25
CA SER A 128 -7.10 -8.20 -5.25
C SER A 128 -5.66 -7.76 -5.54
N PRO A 129 -4.81 -8.62 -6.13
CA PRO A 129 -3.46 -8.21 -6.51
C PRO A 129 -3.46 -6.95 -7.38
N GLY A 130 -2.61 -5.98 -7.04
CA GLY A 130 -2.54 -4.71 -7.75
C GLY A 130 -3.56 -3.67 -7.33
N SER A 131 -4.36 -3.94 -6.30
CA SER A 131 -5.34 -2.97 -5.79
C SER A 131 -4.69 -1.89 -4.95
N ILE A 132 -5.30 -0.71 -4.95
CA ILE A 132 -4.90 0.44 -4.14
C ILE A 132 -6.09 0.92 -3.34
N ALA A 133 -5.94 1.00 -2.02
CA ALA A 133 -6.89 1.66 -1.13
C ALA A 133 -6.27 2.95 -0.64
N TRP A 134 -6.89 4.07 -0.96
CA TRP A 134 -6.43 5.40 -0.58
C TRP A 134 -7.32 5.92 0.54
N VAL A 135 -6.77 6.04 1.74
CA VAL A 135 -7.50 6.54 2.90
C VAL A 135 -6.90 7.86 3.39
N SER A 136 -7.71 8.64 4.09
CA SER A 136 -7.26 9.83 4.80
C SER A 136 -7.57 9.71 6.28
N VAL A 137 -6.66 10.23 7.10
CA VAL A 137 -6.84 10.33 8.55
C VAL A 137 -6.50 11.74 8.99
N GLN A 138 -6.99 12.15 10.17
CA GLN A 138 -6.49 13.35 10.82
C GLN A 138 -5.03 13.12 11.22
N ILE A 139 -4.19 14.13 11.04
CA ILE A 139 -2.78 14.03 11.43
C ILE A 139 -2.69 13.64 12.91
N GLY A 140 -1.94 12.57 13.20
CA GLY A 140 -1.76 12.04 14.55
C GLY A 140 -2.85 11.11 15.04
N ASP A 141 -3.86 10.80 14.22
CA ASP A 141 -4.97 9.92 14.62
C ASP A 141 -5.01 8.65 13.76
N LEU A 142 -4.44 7.57 14.29
CA LEU A 142 -4.50 6.23 13.70
C LEU A 142 -5.39 5.29 14.53
N SER A 143 -6.33 5.85 15.29
CA SER A 143 -7.25 5.06 16.11
C SER A 143 -8.22 4.23 15.27
N PRO A 144 -8.84 3.19 15.86
CA PRO A 144 -9.81 2.37 15.13
C PRO A 144 -10.95 3.22 14.55
N GLY A 145 -11.24 3.03 13.28
CA GLY A 145 -12.33 3.76 12.60
C GLY A 145 -12.03 5.22 12.28
N SER A 146 -10.76 5.64 12.41
CA SER A 146 -10.36 7.03 12.18
C SER A 146 -10.27 7.44 10.71
N ALA A 147 -10.17 6.47 9.80
CA ALA A 147 -9.89 6.73 8.39
C ALA A 147 -11.16 6.77 7.54
N ARG A 148 -11.07 7.55 6.47
CA ARG A 148 -12.07 7.56 5.40
C ARG A 148 -11.44 7.05 4.11
N LEU A 149 -12.14 6.13 3.43
CA LEU A 149 -11.74 5.66 2.12
C LEU A 149 -12.07 6.74 1.08
N GLN A 150 -11.03 7.30 0.46
CA GLN A 150 -11.18 8.37 -0.53
C GLN A 150 -11.28 7.82 -1.95
N HIS A 151 -10.42 6.85 -2.27
CA HIS A 151 -10.37 6.21 -3.59
C HIS A 151 -10.04 4.74 -3.43
N PHE A 152 -10.54 3.94 -4.36
CA PHE A 152 -10.17 2.54 -4.47
C PHE A 152 -9.97 2.17 -5.93
N HIS A 153 -8.79 1.64 -6.24
CA HIS A 153 -8.47 1.12 -7.57
C HIS A 153 -8.38 -0.40 -7.52
N SER A 154 -9.07 -1.07 -8.40
CA SER A 154 -9.01 -2.53 -8.56
C SER A 154 -8.42 -2.85 -9.93
N ALA A 155 -7.43 -3.71 -9.93
CA ALA A 155 -6.78 -4.12 -11.19
C ALA A 155 -7.64 -5.12 -11.96
#